data_a228ea5de5f6f77a11a6bfa0c5238e7d
#
_entry.id   a228ea5de5f6f77a11a6bfa0c5238e7d
#
_cell.length_a   1.000
_cell.length_b   1.000
_cell.length_c   1.000
_cell.angle_alpha   90.00
_cell.angle_beta   90.00
_cell.angle_gamma   90.00
#
_symmetry.space_group_name_H-M   'P 1'
#
loop_
_entity.id
_entity.type
_entity.pdbx_description
1 polymer ?
#
loop_
_entity_poly.entity_id
_entity_poly.type
_entity_poly.pdbx_seq_one_letter_code
_entity_poly.pdbx_strand_id
1 'polypeptide(L)'
;GFSICSKIRSISNVPIIFVTSCNTDMDELNSIMLGGDAFITKPYNTAILLAKIAALLRRVYASGQSETLTWNDATLHLESSMIEYKGQKAELTKNELKVLYYLFRNAGKICSRNDIVDFLWDNQLYIDDNALSVNITRIRNKLDHIGLHDFIKTKHRQGYTL
;
A
#
# COMPACT_ATOMS: atom_id res chain seq x y z
N GLY A 1 -25.25 -21.07 -4.86
CA GLY A 1 -24.19 -20.10 -4.54
C GLY A 1 -24.50 -19.32 -3.26
N PHE A 2 -25.63 -18.64 -3.20
CA PHE A 2 -25.99 -17.73 -2.09
C PHE A 2 -26.11 -18.43 -0.73
N SER A 3 -26.77 -19.58 -0.65
CA SER A 3 -26.89 -20.36 0.59
C SER A 3 -25.53 -20.82 1.15
N ILE A 4 -24.59 -21.13 0.26
CA ILE A 4 -23.23 -21.54 0.66
C ILE A 4 -22.47 -20.32 1.20
N CYS A 5 -22.59 -19.16 0.57
CA CYS A 5 -21.98 -17.92 1.04
C CYS A 5 -22.40 -17.58 2.48
N SER A 6 -23.72 -17.61 2.74
CA SER A 6 -24.26 -17.35 4.09
C SER A 6 -23.73 -18.34 5.14
N LYS A 7 -23.60 -19.62 4.79
CA LYS A 7 -23.01 -20.63 5.68
C LYS A 7 -21.51 -20.39 5.92
N ILE A 8 -20.76 -20.01 4.89
CA ILE A 8 -19.33 -19.69 5.06
C ILE A 8 -19.19 -18.44 5.96
N ARG A 9 -20.02 -17.42 5.75
CA ARG A 9 -19.97 -16.19 6.54
C ARG A 9 -20.29 -16.39 8.02
N SER A 10 -21.08 -17.39 8.38
CA SER A 10 -21.34 -17.71 9.79
C SER A 10 -20.12 -18.27 10.53
N ILE A 11 -19.09 -18.74 9.82
CA ILE A 11 -17.92 -19.40 10.41
C ILE A 11 -16.58 -18.79 9.98
N SER A 12 -16.56 -17.96 8.93
CA SER A 12 -15.30 -17.44 8.36
C SER A 12 -15.50 -16.12 7.62
N ASN A 13 -14.47 -15.27 7.68
CA ASN A 13 -14.34 -14.03 6.89
C ASN A 13 -13.48 -14.21 5.64
N VAL A 14 -13.28 -15.44 5.16
CA VAL A 14 -12.52 -15.73 3.94
C VAL A 14 -13.12 -14.96 2.75
N PRO A 15 -12.31 -14.38 1.85
CA PRO A 15 -12.82 -13.70 0.66
C PRO A 15 -13.63 -14.64 -0.23
N ILE A 16 -14.77 -14.15 -0.71
CA ILE A 16 -15.69 -14.93 -1.57
C ILE A 16 -15.91 -14.17 -2.87
N ILE A 17 -15.60 -14.81 -3.99
CA ILE A 17 -15.90 -14.32 -5.35
C ILE A 17 -17.03 -15.16 -5.93
N PHE A 18 -18.12 -14.52 -6.33
CA PHE A 18 -19.18 -15.18 -7.10
C PHE A 18 -18.81 -15.20 -8.58
N VAL A 19 -18.81 -16.40 -9.17
CA VAL A 19 -18.63 -16.62 -10.62
C VAL A 19 -19.88 -17.31 -11.15
N THR A 20 -20.69 -16.62 -11.93
CA THR A 20 -22.02 -17.09 -12.32
C THR A 20 -22.38 -16.72 -13.76
N SER A 21 -23.35 -17.46 -14.34
CA SER A 21 -23.94 -17.09 -15.63
C SER A 21 -25.13 -16.15 -15.49
N CYS A 22 -25.63 -15.91 -14.26
CA CYS A 22 -26.64 -14.90 -13.98
C CYS A 22 -25.99 -13.51 -14.05
N ASN A 23 -26.58 -12.60 -14.78
CA ASN A 23 -26.02 -11.27 -15.08
C ASN A 23 -27.01 -10.13 -14.79
N THR A 24 -27.97 -10.36 -13.90
CA THR A 24 -28.90 -9.31 -13.50
C THR A 24 -28.29 -8.44 -12.39
N ASP A 25 -28.63 -7.14 -12.38
CA ASP A 25 -28.21 -6.21 -11.32
C ASP A 25 -28.66 -6.70 -9.93
N MET A 26 -29.80 -7.41 -9.88
CA MET A 26 -30.33 -8.02 -8.66
C MET A 26 -29.46 -9.18 -8.15
N ASP A 27 -28.87 -9.98 -9.04
CA ASP A 27 -27.96 -11.06 -8.65
C ASP A 27 -26.65 -10.52 -8.09
N GLU A 28 -26.12 -9.45 -8.70
CA GLU A 28 -24.94 -8.75 -8.19
C GLU A 28 -25.22 -8.13 -6.82
N LEU A 29 -26.34 -7.40 -6.67
CA LEU A 29 -26.74 -6.80 -5.41
C LEU A 29 -26.91 -7.86 -4.30
N ASN A 30 -27.60 -8.97 -4.61
CA ASN A 30 -27.79 -10.07 -3.66
C ASN A 30 -26.46 -10.71 -3.25
N SER A 31 -25.51 -10.85 -4.19
CA SER A 31 -24.19 -11.41 -3.88
C SER A 31 -23.42 -10.55 -2.87
N ILE A 32 -23.50 -9.22 -3.02
CA ILE A 32 -22.87 -8.25 -2.12
C ILE A 32 -23.55 -8.24 -0.77
N MET A 33 -24.89 -8.19 -0.74
CA MET A 33 -25.68 -8.20 0.51
C MET A 33 -25.46 -9.47 1.35
N LEU A 34 -25.20 -10.60 0.71
CA LEU A 34 -24.91 -11.88 1.39
C LEU A 34 -23.44 -12.03 1.79
N GLY A 35 -22.64 -10.98 1.63
CA GLY A 35 -21.25 -10.93 2.07
C GLY A 35 -20.25 -11.44 1.04
N GLY A 36 -20.59 -11.45 -0.25
CA GLY A 36 -19.62 -11.64 -1.32
C GLY A 36 -18.70 -10.42 -1.47
N ASP A 37 -17.44 -10.67 -1.75
CA ASP A 37 -16.43 -9.61 -1.90
C ASP A 37 -16.25 -9.16 -3.35
N ALA A 38 -16.60 -10.01 -4.30
CA ALA A 38 -16.61 -9.70 -5.72
C ALA A 38 -17.59 -10.58 -6.49
N PHE A 39 -17.99 -10.07 -7.66
CA PHE A 39 -18.91 -10.73 -8.58
C PHE A 39 -18.32 -10.72 -9.99
N ILE A 40 -18.45 -11.83 -10.71
CA ILE A 40 -17.99 -12.01 -12.09
C ILE A 40 -19.00 -12.83 -12.88
N THR A 41 -19.43 -12.30 -14.02
CA THR A 41 -20.33 -12.99 -14.93
C THR A 41 -19.58 -13.84 -15.95
N LYS A 42 -20.14 -15.01 -16.29
CA LYS A 42 -19.67 -15.87 -17.40
C LYS A 42 -20.30 -15.39 -18.71
N PRO A 43 -19.55 -15.39 -19.83
CA PRO A 43 -18.12 -15.68 -19.96
C PRO A 43 -17.26 -14.53 -19.41
N TYR A 44 -16.15 -14.84 -18.71
CA TYR A 44 -15.28 -13.82 -18.11
C TYR A 44 -13.88 -13.83 -18.73
N ASN A 45 -13.23 -12.69 -18.68
CA ASN A 45 -11.82 -12.56 -19.01
C ASN A 45 -10.96 -13.02 -17.81
N THR A 46 -10.06 -13.97 -18.04
CA THR A 46 -9.18 -14.51 -17.00
C THR A 46 -8.30 -13.44 -16.35
N ALA A 47 -7.86 -12.43 -17.12
CA ALA A 47 -7.08 -11.33 -16.57
C ALA A 47 -7.90 -10.49 -15.56
N ILE A 48 -9.19 -10.28 -15.81
CA ILE A 48 -10.10 -9.59 -14.89
C ILE A 48 -10.31 -10.42 -13.62
N LEU A 49 -10.49 -11.74 -13.74
CA LEU A 49 -10.60 -12.63 -12.58
C LEU A 49 -9.34 -12.58 -11.72
N LEU A 50 -8.16 -12.70 -12.32
CA LEU A 50 -6.87 -12.63 -11.62
C LEU A 50 -6.66 -11.28 -10.95
N ALA A 51 -7.02 -10.17 -11.60
CA ALA A 51 -6.93 -8.84 -11.03
C ALA A 51 -7.85 -8.67 -9.80
N LYS A 52 -9.09 -9.20 -9.86
CA LYS A 52 -10.02 -9.20 -8.71
C LYS A 52 -9.49 -10.05 -7.55
N ILE A 53 -8.97 -11.25 -7.84
CA ILE A 53 -8.33 -12.12 -6.84
C ILE A 53 -7.17 -11.39 -6.18
N ALA A 54 -6.24 -10.83 -6.95
CA ALA A 54 -5.09 -10.11 -6.43
C ALA A 54 -5.50 -8.91 -5.56
N ALA A 55 -6.53 -8.17 -5.94
CA ALA A 55 -7.06 -7.05 -5.16
C ALA A 55 -7.66 -7.50 -3.83
N LEU A 56 -8.41 -8.61 -3.82
CA LEU A 56 -8.98 -9.18 -2.59
C LEU A 56 -7.90 -9.73 -1.66
N LEU A 57 -6.96 -10.51 -2.19
CA LEU A 57 -5.84 -11.04 -1.40
C LEU A 57 -5.02 -9.91 -0.79
N ARG A 58 -4.72 -8.85 -1.54
CA ARG A 58 -4.04 -7.67 -1.02
C ARG A 58 -4.81 -7.05 0.16
N ARG A 59 -6.14 -6.94 0.07
CA ARG A 59 -6.99 -6.41 1.16
C ARG A 59 -6.96 -7.29 2.40
N VAL A 60 -7.04 -8.60 2.24
CA VAL A 60 -7.10 -9.58 3.35
C VAL A 60 -5.74 -9.74 4.02
N TYR A 61 -4.68 -9.85 3.24
CA TYR A 61 -3.32 -9.96 3.78
C TYR A 61 -2.77 -8.64 4.32
N ALA A 62 -3.27 -7.48 3.85
CA ALA A 62 -2.98 -6.19 4.47
C ALA A 62 -3.69 -6.02 5.82
N SER A 63 -4.81 -6.70 6.06
CA SER A 63 -5.56 -6.62 7.34
C SER A 63 -4.99 -7.52 8.45
N GLY A 64 -4.00 -8.37 8.15
CA GLY A 64 -3.45 -9.36 9.09
C GLY A 64 -1.97 -9.23 9.42
N GLN A 65 -1.24 -8.43 8.66
CA GLN A 65 0.11 -7.99 8.99
C GLN A 65 0.13 -6.48 8.76
N SER A 66 0.33 -5.71 9.83
CA SER A 66 0.74 -4.31 9.67
C SER A 66 1.92 -4.31 8.71
N GLU A 67 1.71 -3.87 7.47
CA GLU A 67 2.77 -3.83 6.46
C GLU A 67 3.86 -2.92 7.00
N THR A 68 4.93 -3.52 7.50
CA THR A 68 6.10 -2.81 8.01
C THR A 68 7.28 -3.07 7.09
N LEU A 69 8.05 -2.03 6.84
CA LEU A 69 9.34 -2.14 6.18
C LEU A 69 10.43 -1.77 7.20
N THR A 70 11.50 -2.56 7.25
CA THR A 70 12.60 -2.33 8.21
C THR A 70 13.91 -2.10 7.47
N TRP A 71 14.71 -1.15 7.97
CA TRP A 71 16.06 -0.88 7.51
C TRP A 71 16.87 -0.18 8.61
N ASN A 72 18.07 -0.71 8.94
CA ASN A 72 18.95 -0.15 9.97
C ASN A 72 18.22 0.21 11.28
N ASP A 73 17.49 -0.75 11.86
CA ASP A 73 16.70 -0.61 13.09
C ASP A 73 15.52 0.37 13.00
N ALA A 74 15.30 1.01 11.87
CA ALA A 74 14.12 1.82 11.63
C ALA A 74 12.99 0.96 11.04
N THR A 75 11.77 1.13 11.54
CA THR A 75 10.57 0.43 11.09
C THR A 75 9.55 1.42 10.56
N LEU A 76 9.19 1.29 9.29
CA LEU A 76 8.13 2.07 8.65
C LEU A 76 6.81 1.30 8.73
N HIS A 77 5.84 1.84 9.44
CA HIS A 77 4.48 1.29 9.59
C HIS A 77 3.56 1.93 8.55
N LEU A 78 3.17 1.17 7.54
CA LEU A 78 2.41 1.72 6.40
C LEU A 78 0.95 2.03 6.76
N GLU A 79 0.33 1.20 7.57
CA GLU A 79 -1.07 1.37 7.99
C GLU A 79 -1.27 2.60 8.89
N SER A 80 -0.40 2.77 9.87
CA SER A 80 -0.47 3.90 10.81
C SER A 80 0.23 5.16 10.33
N SER A 81 0.89 5.13 9.17
CA SER A 81 1.69 6.24 8.64
C SER A 81 2.74 6.76 9.64
N MET A 82 3.44 5.84 10.28
CA MET A 82 4.44 6.16 11.30
C MET A 82 5.79 5.53 10.96
N ILE A 83 6.86 6.19 11.39
CA ILE A 83 8.20 5.61 11.44
C ILE A 83 8.64 5.48 12.90
N GLU A 84 9.25 4.34 13.22
CA GLU A 84 9.74 4.02 14.56
C GLU A 84 11.23 3.73 14.54
N TYR A 85 11.94 4.25 15.52
CA TYR A 85 13.35 3.97 15.76
C TYR A 85 13.64 3.96 17.27
N LYS A 86 14.21 2.86 17.78
CA LYS A 86 14.54 2.67 19.20
C LYS A 86 13.41 3.04 20.16
N GLY A 87 12.17 2.71 19.81
CA GLY A 87 10.98 2.98 20.61
C GLY A 87 10.42 4.41 20.47
N GLN A 88 11.08 5.29 19.74
CA GLN A 88 10.57 6.63 19.40
C GLN A 88 9.82 6.56 18.08
N LYS A 89 8.71 7.31 17.97
CA LYS A 89 7.85 7.32 16.78
C LYS A 89 7.65 8.73 16.26
N ALA A 90 7.58 8.84 14.93
CA ALA A 90 7.18 10.08 14.25
C ALA A 90 6.06 9.80 13.26
N GLU A 91 5.05 10.67 13.26
CA GLU A 91 3.93 10.61 12.32
C GLU A 91 4.32 11.21 10.97
N LEU A 92 3.90 10.56 9.90
CA LEU A 92 4.19 10.93 8.52
C LEU A 92 2.92 11.39 7.81
N THR A 93 3.04 12.42 7.00
CA THR A 93 1.99 12.76 6.03
C THR A 93 1.95 11.73 4.91
N LYS A 94 0.86 11.70 4.14
CA LYS A 94 0.70 10.79 3.00
C LYS A 94 1.85 10.88 1.99
N ASN A 95 2.33 12.09 1.71
CA ASN A 95 3.44 12.31 0.78
C ASN A 95 4.77 11.81 1.36
N GLU A 96 5.05 12.13 2.61
CA GLU A 96 6.26 11.67 3.32
C GLU A 96 6.30 10.14 3.42
N LEU A 97 5.16 9.50 3.74
CA LEU A 97 5.05 8.04 3.79
C LEU A 97 5.38 7.41 2.44
N LYS A 98 4.84 7.94 1.34
CA LYS A 98 5.10 7.42 -0.02
C LYS A 98 6.56 7.58 -0.44
N VAL A 99 7.18 8.71 -0.12
CA VAL A 99 8.61 8.94 -0.37
C VAL A 99 9.46 7.93 0.42
N LEU A 100 9.19 7.78 1.73
CA LEU A 100 9.90 6.80 2.57
C LEU A 100 9.67 5.37 2.12
N TYR A 101 8.43 5.02 1.76
CA TYR A 101 8.11 3.69 1.21
C TYR A 101 8.99 3.36 0.00
N TYR A 102 9.12 4.28 -0.96
CA TYR A 102 9.97 4.08 -2.12
C TYR A 102 11.44 3.88 -1.74
N LEU A 103 11.96 4.70 -0.84
CA LEU A 103 13.34 4.58 -0.36
C LEU A 103 13.61 3.28 0.41
N PHE A 104 12.67 2.84 1.27
CA PHE A 104 12.78 1.56 1.98
C PHE A 104 12.75 0.36 1.02
N ARG A 105 11.90 0.40 -0.01
CA ARG A 105 11.83 -0.66 -1.04
C ARG A 105 13.12 -0.76 -1.86
N ASN A 106 13.88 0.32 -1.95
CA ASN A 106 15.13 0.41 -2.65
C ASN A 106 16.32 0.68 -1.70
N ALA A 107 16.20 0.28 -0.45
CA ALA A 107 17.22 0.52 0.57
C ALA A 107 18.60 0.01 0.14
N GLY A 108 19.65 0.81 0.41
CA GLY A 108 21.01 0.52 -0.02
C GLY A 108 21.32 0.86 -1.48
N LYS A 109 20.33 1.31 -2.26
CA LYS A 109 20.52 1.79 -3.64
C LYS A 109 20.31 3.29 -3.72
N ILE A 110 20.90 3.90 -4.74
CA ILE A 110 20.64 5.30 -5.08
C ILE A 110 19.35 5.37 -5.88
N CYS A 111 18.37 6.10 -5.36
CA CYS A 111 17.11 6.38 -6.05
C CYS A 111 17.22 7.73 -6.73
N SER A 112 17.11 7.78 -8.06
CA SER A 112 17.15 9.07 -8.77
C SER A 112 15.92 9.92 -8.40
N ARG A 113 16.06 11.25 -8.53
CA ARG A 113 14.94 12.16 -8.27
C ARG A 113 13.76 11.89 -9.19
N ASN A 114 14.06 11.64 -10.47
CA ASN A 114 13.03 11.34 -11.48
C ASN A 114 12.30 10.04 -11.15
N ASP A 115 13.01 8.97 -10.80
CA ASP A 115 12.38 7.69 -10.45
C ASP A 115 11.44 7.82 -9.24
N ILE A 116 11.82 8.64 -8.23
CA ILE A 116 10.95 8.92 -7.07
C ILE A 116 9.72 9.70 -7.51
N VAL A 117 9.88 10.75 -8.32
CA VAL A 117 8.76 11.57 -8.81
C VAL A 117 7.82 10.74 -9.67
N ASP A 118 8.32 9.94 -10.60
CA ASP A 118 7.53 9.04 -11.44
C ASP A 118 6.73 8.03 -10.62
N PHE A 119 7.37 7.41 -9.61
CA PHE A 119 6.68 6.53 -8.67
C PHE A 119 5.55 7.25 -7.93
N LEU A 120 5.76 8.48 -7.49
CA LEU A 120 4.74 9.26 -6.78
C LEU A 120 3.58 9.62 -7.70
N TRP A 121 3.84 9.95 -8.95
CA TRP A 121 2.80 10.22 -9.96
C TRP A 121 1.97 8.98 -10.27
N ASP A 122 2.58 7.82 -10.45
CA ASP A 122 1.88 6.53 -10.62
C ASP A 122 0.98 6.20 -9.42
N ASN A 123 1.33 6.71 -8.23
CA ASN A 123 0.56 6.57 -7.01
C ASN A 123 -0.37 7.78 -6.72
N GLN A 124 -0.72 8.57 -7.76
CA GLN A 124 -1.64 9.71 -7.70
C GLN A 124 -1.17 10.86 -6.79
N LEU A 125 0.13 11.00 -6.58
CA LEU A 125 0.74 12.12 -5.87
C LEU A 125 1.52 12.98 -6.85
N TYR A 126 0.87 14.01 -7.39
CA TYR A 126 1.43 14.91 -8.38
C TYR A 126 2.32 15.94 -7.70
N ILE A 127 3.57 15.59 -7.48
CA ILE A 127 4.60 16.48 -6.93
C ILE A 127 5.72 16.68 -7.94
N ASP A 128 6.29 17.87 -7.95
CA ASP A 128 7.47 18.19 -8.75
C ASP A 128 8.78 17.96 -7.96
N ASP A 129 9.90 18.21 -8.59
CA ASP A 129 11.23 18.05 -7.99
C ASP A 129 11.46 18.98 -6.79
N ASN A 130 10.87 20.18 -6.80
CA ASN A 130 10.96 21.11 -5.67
C ASN A 130 10.16 20.59 -4.48
N ALA A 131 8.94 20.11 -4.71
CA ALA A 131 8.10 19.52 -3.68
C ALA A 131 8.75 18.23 -3.10
N LEU A 132 9.43 17.42 -3.91
CA LEU A 132 10.22 16.30 -3.42
C LEU A 132 11.30 16.77 -2.44
N SER A 133 12.07 17.82 -2.78
CA SER A 133 13.11 18.37 -1.91
C SER A 133 12.55 18.84 -0.56
N VAL A 134 11.39 19.50 -0.58
CA VAL A 134 10.70 19.94 0.64
C VAL A 134 10.26 18.75 1.49
N ASN A 135 9.70 17.71 0.87
CA ASN A 135 9.30 16.49 1.58
C ASN A 135 10.51 15.79 2.21
N ILE A 136 11.62 15.65 1.49
CA ILE A 136 12.86 15.06 2.04
C ILE A 136 13.36 15.86 3.26
N THR A 137 13.34 17.18 3.20
CA THR A 137 13.74 18.04 4.34
C THR A 137 12.82 17.84 5.55
N ARG A 138 11.50 17.79 5.32
CA ARG A 138 10.52 17.54 6.40
C ARG A 138 10.69 16.15 7.02
N ILE A 139 10.93 15.13 6.20
CA ILE A 139 11.20 13.78 6.68
C ILE A 139 12.47 13.78 7.53
N ARG A 140 13.57 14.35 7.07
CA ARG A 140 14.83 14.44 7.85
C ARG A 140 14.62 15.06 9.21
N ASN A 141 13.91 16.18 9.27
CA ASN A 141 13.61 16.84 10.55
C ASN A 141 12.84 15.93 11.50
N LYS A 142 11.87 15.15 11.00
CA LYS A 142 11.12 14.19 11.81
C LYS A 142 11.98 13.01 12.27
N LEU A 143 12.87 12.52 11.40
CA LEU A 143 13.81 11.45 11.73
C LEU A 143 14.82 11.90 12.78
N ASP A 144 15.34 13.11 12.67
CA ASP A 144 16.26 13.70 13.65
C ASP A 144 15.62 13.80 15.04
N HIS A 145 14.33 14.16 15.12
CA HIS A 145 13.59 14.23 16.39
C HIS A 145 13.46 12.87 17.11
N ILE A 146 13.47 11.77 16.37
CA ILE A 146 13.45 10.41 16.96
C ILE A 146 14.86 9.80 17.10
N GLY A 147 15.91 10.59 16.88
CA GLY A 147 17.30 10.17 17.02
C GLY A 147 17.86 9.40 15.82
N LEU A 148 17.17 9.41 14.69
CA LEU A 148 17.59 8.75 13.45
C LEU A 148 18.27 9.75 12.51
N HIS A 149 19.51 10.13 12.86
CA HIS A 149 20.28 11.13 12.13
C HIS A 149 20.90 10.58 10.85
N ASP A 150 21.05 11.43 9.83
CA ASP A 150 21.69 11.10 8.54
C ASP A 150 21.14 9.85 7.83
N PHE A 151 19.90 9.49 8.14
CA PHE A 151 19.28 8.29 7.59
C PHE A 151 19.04 8.38 6.08
N ILE A 152 18.57 9.54 5.59
CA ILE A 152 18.43 9.82 4.15
C ILE A 152 19.63 10.63 3.69
N LYS A 153 20.48 10.04 2.87
CA LYS A 153 21.66 10.70 2.31
C LYS A 153 21.38 11.26 0.92
N THR A 154 21.89 12.46 0.64
CA THR A 154 21.87 13.02 -0.71
C THR A 154 23.13 12.58 -1.45
N LYS A 155 22.97 11.99 -2.61
CA LYS A 155 24.05 11.74 -3.58
C LYS A 155 23.99 12.82 -4.64
N HIS A 156 24.97 13.72 -4.62
CA HIS A 156 25.00 14.89 -5.52
C HIS A 156 24.79 14.49 -6.97
N ARG A 157 23.87 15.16 -7.65
CA ARG A 157 23.45 14.90 -9.05
C ARG A 157 22.88 13.49 -9.34
N GLN A 158 22.73 12.63 -8.34
CA GLN A 158 22.25 11.26 -8.52
C GLN A 158 20.89 11.04 -7.86
N GLY A 159 20.66 11.56 -6.66
CA GLY A 159 19.40 11.39 -5.94
C GLY A 159 19.57 11.16 -4.45
N TYR A 160 18.77 10.24 -3.89
CA TYR A 160 18.71 9.93 -2.47
C TYR A 160 18.94 8.45 -2.21
N THR A 161 19.45 8.12 -1.03
CA THR A 161 19.62 6.73 -0.55
C THR A 161 19.40 6.67 0.96
N LEU A 162 18.94 5.53 1.45
CA LEU A 162 19.02 5.19 2.87
C LEU A 162 20.39 4.63 3.18
#